data_70c9e00630ae578715a0be74b5c215a9
#
_entry.id   70c9e00630ae578715a0be74b5c215a9
#
_cell.length_a   1.000
_cell.length_b   1.000
_cell.length_c   1.000
_cell.angle_alpha   90.00
_cell.angle_beta   90.00
_cell.angle_gamma   90.00
#
_symmetry.space_group_name_H-M   'P 1'
#
loop_
_entity.id
_entity.type
_entity.pdbx_description
1 polymer ?
#
loop_
_entity_poly.entity_id
_entity_poly.type
_entity_poly.pdbx_seq_one_letter_code
_entity_poly.pdbx_strand_id
1 'polypeptide(L)'
;MANPSKRDSAARKAVAVARSIITYQIGVPAGCIRMQRTLSWLTPYETGLPTVFDEYLKEVRELPISSERLSWDRGVLREKDKVLEAANQRFRDRVFEECWALIDRFAESDHSASE
;
A
#
# COMPACT_ATOMS: atom_id res chain seq x y z
N MET A 1 6.45 -20.55 16.93
CA MET A 1 6.70 -19.35 17.73
C MET A 1 7.03 -18.17 16.81
N ALA A 2 6.46 -17.01 17.07
CA ALA A 2 6.73 -15.83 16.29
C ALA A 2 8.19 -15.41 16.41
N ASN A 3 8.80 -15.02 15.29
CA ASN A 3 10.18 -14.55 15.26
C ASN A 3 10.16 -13.01 15.27
N PRO A 4 10.61 -12.36 16.38
CA PRO A 4 10.59 -10.90 16.47
C PRO A 4 11.36 -10.21 15.33
N SER A 5 12.45 -10.83 14.85
CA SER A 5 13.22 -10.26 13.74
C SER A 5 12.40 -10.19 12.45
N LYS A 6 11.59 -11.20 12.18
CA LYS A 6 10.72 -11.20 11.01
C LYS A 6 9.61 -10.17 11.15
N ARG A 7 9.02 -10.06 12.34
CA ARG A 7 8.01 -9.06 12.64
C ARG A 7 8.59 -7.65 12.45
N ASP A 8 9.76 -7.39 13.02
CA ASP A 8 10.40 -6.08 12.94
C ASP A 8 10.80 -5.73 11.49
N SER A 9 11.28 -6.72 10.74
CA SER A 9 11.62 -6.52 9.33
C SER A 9 10.38 -6.14 8.52
N ALA A 10 9.27 -6.84 8.73
CA ALA A 10 8.01 -6.52 8.04
C ALA A 10 7.48 -5.17 8.45
N ALA A 11 7.58 -4.80 9.73
CA ALA A 11 7.15 -3.49 10.23
C ALA A 11 7.97 -2.37 9.58
N ARG A 12 9.29 -2.52 9.47
CA ARG A 12 10.13 -1.53 8.79
C ARG A 12 9.77 -1.39 7.32
N LYS A 13 9.46 -2.48 6.65
CA LYS A 13 9.02 -2.45 5.25
C LYS A 13 7.69 -1.71 5.10
N ALA A 14 6.76 -1.93 6.03
CA ALA A 14 5.48 -1.22 6.02
C ALA A 14 5.68 0.28 6.17
N VAL A 15 6.57 0.71 7.07
CA VAL A 15 6.91 2.12 7.24
C VAL A 15 7.54 2.68 5.96
N ALA A 16 8.46 1.94 5.35
CA ALA A 16 9.13 2.39 4.12
C ALA A 16 8.13 2.56 2.97
N VAL A 17 7.21 1.60 2.80
CA VAL A 17 6.17 1.69 1.77
C VAL A 17 5.25 2.88 2.07
N ALA A 18 4.83 3.05 3.32
CA ALA A 18 3.98 4.16 3.73
C ALA A 18 4.64 5.52 3.40
N ARG A 19 5.92 5.66 3.71
CA ARG A 19 6.68 6.88 3.38
C ARG A 19 6.74 7.13 1.87
N SER A 20 6.94 6.07 1.09
CA SER A 20 6.98 6.18 -0.36
C SER A 20 5.65 6.67 -0.93
N ILE A 21 4.53 6.24 -0.34
CA ILE A 21 3.19 6.68 -0.78
C ILE A 21 2.96 8.16 -0.44
N ILE A 22 3.20 8.56 0.82
CA ILE A 22 2.89 9.93 1.26
C ILE A 22 3.84 10.97 0.67
N THR A 23 5.01 10.56 0.20
CA THR A 23 5.97 11.44 -0.46
C THR A 23 5.89 11.40 -1.98
N TYR A 24 4.89 10.71 -2.52
CA TYR A 24 4.65 10.60 -3.97
C TYR A 24 5.78 9.92 -4.74
N GLN A 25 6.62 9.14 -4.06
CA GLN A 25 7.65 8.34 -4.73
C GLN A 25 7.03 7.20 -5.53
N ILE A 26 5.93 6.65 -5.02
CA ILE A 26 5.13 5.66 -5.77
C ILE A 26 3.67 6.10 -5.75
N GLY A 27 2.95 5.75 -6.81
CA GLY A 27 1.53 6.09 -6.91
C GLY A 27 0.66 5.20 -6.02
N VAL A 28 -0.59 5.59 -5.86
CA VAL A 28 -1.55 4.85 -5.02
C VAL A 28 -1.69 3.39 -5.47
N PRO A 29 -1.85 3.06 -6.78
CA PRO A 29 -1.99 1.66 -7.18
C PRO A 29 -0.78 0.81 -6.80
N ALA A 30 0.42 1.21 -7.18
CA ALA A 30 1.64 0.47 -6.87
C ALA A 30 1.88 0.41 -5.36
N GLY A 31 1.61 1.51 -4.67
CA GLY A 31 1.76 1.58 -3.22
C GLY A 31 0.83 0.61 -2.50
N CYS A 32 -0.42 0.54 -2.91
CA CYS A 32 -1.39 -0.39 -2.29
C CYS A 32 -1.03 -1.84 -2.55
N ILE A 33 -0.52 -2.17 -3.75
CA ILE A 33 -0.06 -3.53 -4.05
C ILE A 33 1.09 -3.91 -3.11
N ARG A 34 2.09 -3.04 -2.97
CA ARG A 34 3.22 -3.29 -2.08
C ARG A 34 2.80 -3.37 -0.62
N MET A 35 1.90 -2.49 -0.21
CA MET A 35 1.43 -2.48 1.18
C MET A 35 0.63 -3.74 1.50
N GLN A 36 -0.24 -4.20 0.61
CA GLN A 36 -0.98 -5.44 0.81
C GLN A 36 -0.04 -6.62 1.06
N ARG A 37 1.00 -6.74 0.24
CA ARG A 37 2.01 -7.79 0.41
C ARG A 37 2.73 -7.67 1.74
N THR A 38 3.17 -6.46 2.08
CA THR A 38 3.91 -6.22 3.31
C THR A 38 3.05 -6.51 4.55
N LEU A 39 1.79 -6.07 4.54
CA LEU A 39 0.89 -6.33 5.66
C LEU A 39 0.56 -7.81 5.80
N SER A 40 0.58 -8.58 4.70
CA SER A 40 0.39 -10.03 4.79
C SER A 40 1.50 -10.68 5.60
N TRP A 41 2.72 -10.14 5.57
CA TRP A 41 3.82 -10.64 6.38
C TRP A 41 3.69 -10.25 7.86
N LEU A 42 2.97 -9.17 8.16
CA LEU A 42 2.71 -8.75 9.54
C LEU A 42 1.54 -9.49 10.19
N THR A 43 0.63 -10.03 9.38
CA THR A 43 -0.59 -10.69 9.87
C THR A 43 -0.34 -11.73 10.97
N PRO A 44 0.72 -12.58 10.91
CA PRO A 44 0.97 -13.54 11.98
C PRO A 44 1.38 -12.91 13.31
N TYR A 45 1.81 -11.65 13.31
CA TYR A 45 2.39 -11.00 14.49
C TYR A 45 1.55 -9.85 15.04
N GLU A 46 0.69 -9.26 14.22
CA GLU A 46 -0.06 -8.06 14.58
C GLU A 46 -1.54 -8.21 14.25
N THR A 47 -2.39 -7.58 15.07
CA THR A 47 -3.83 -7.50 14.83
C THR A 47 -4.24 -6.06 14.54
N GLY A 48 -5.44 -5.88 14.00
CA GLY A 48 -5.95 -4.54 13.72
C GLY A 48 -5.21 -3.80 12.64
N LEU A 49 -4.66 -4.53 11.66
CA LEU A 49 -4.00 -3.91 10.52
C LEU A 49 -5.03 -3.22 9.60
N PRO A 50 -4.65 -2.12 8.94
CA PRO A 50 -5.59 -1.39 8.09
C PRO A 50 -6.06 -2.20 6.90
N THR A 51 -7.33 -2.02 6.53
CA THR A 51 -7.96 -2.74 5.41
C THR A 51 -8.13 -1.87 4.17
N VAL A 52 -7.81 -0.57 4.25
CA VAL A 52 -8.03 0.36 3.13
C VAL A 52 -7.29 -0.05 1.86
N PHE A 53 -6.10 -0.62 2.01
CA PHE A 53 -5.29 -1.07 0.86
C PHE A 53 -5.98 -2.20 0.12
N ASP A 54 -6.55 -3.16 0.86
CA ASP A 54 -7.34 -4.25 0.28
C ASP A 54 -8.62 -3.75 -0.35
N GLU A 55 -9.30 -2.81 0.31
CA GLU A 55 -10.53 -2.20 -0.20
C GLU A 55 -10.28 -1.49 -1.53
N TYR A 56 -9.19 -0.72 -1.61
CA TYR A 56 -8.80 -0.03 -2.83
C TYR A 56 -8.51 -1.02 -3.96
N LEU A 57 -7.70 -2.04 -3.68
CA LEU A 57 -7.32 -3.03 -4.69
C LEU A 57 -8.52 -3.82 -5.19
N LYS A 58 -9.48 -4.10 -4.31
CA LYS A 58 -10.73 -4.75 -4.68
C LYS A 58 -11.55 -3.87 -5.63
N GLU A 59 -11.58 -2.56 -5.36
CA GLU A 59 -12.31 -1.59 -6.19
C GLU A 59 -11.73 -1.50 -7.60
N VAL A 60 -10.41 -1.59 -7.75
CA VAL A 60 -9.73 -1.38 -9.03
C VAL A 60 -9.22 -2.67 -9.69
N ARG A 61 -9.57 -3.84 -9.16
CA ARG A 61 -8.96 -5.09 -9.63
C ARG A 61 -9.19 -5.41 -11.10
N GLU A 62 -10.25 -4.89 -11.69
CA GLU A 62 -10.53 -5.11 -13.12
C GLU A 62 -9.95 -4.03 -14.01
N LEU A 63 -9.25 -3.06 -13.40
CA LEU A 63 -8.62 -1.98 -14.14
C LEU A 63 -7.15 -2.32 -14.41
N PRO A 64 -6.58 -1.86 -15.55
CA PRO A 64 -5.17 -2.10 -15.83
C PRO A 64 -4.29 -1.18 -15.01
N ILE A 65 -3.73 -1.67 -13.89
CA ILE A 65 -2.94 -0.87 -12.95
C ILE A 65 -1.45 -1.27 -12.91
N SER A 66 -1.05 -2.26 -13.68
CA SER A 66 0.35 -2.67 -13.74
C SER A 66 0.73 -3.04 -15.17
N SER A 67 1.64 -3.99 -15.36
CA SER A 67 2.19 -4.28 -16.70
C SER A 67 1.15 -4.75 -17.73
N GLU A 68 0.01 -5.23 -17.31
CA GLU A 68 -1.08 -5.61 -18.22
C GLU A 68 -1.58 -4.43 -19.06
N ARG A 69 -1.29 -3.19 -18.64
CA ARG A 69 -1.65 -2.00 -19.40
C ARG A 69 -1.07 -2.02 -20.82
N LEU A 70 0.08 -2.66 -20.97
CA LEU A 70 0.78 -2.71 -22.27
C LEU A 70 0.02 -3.49 -23.34
N SER A 71 -0.90 -4.36 -22.94
CA SER A 71 -1.70 -5.15 -23.88
C SER A 71 -3.08 -4.55 -24.16
N TRP A 72 -3.38 -3.38 -23.60
CA TRP A 72 -4.67 -2.73 -23.78
C TRP A 72 -4.61 -1.66 -24.88
N ASP A 73 -5.70 -1.52 -25.62
CA ASP A 73 -5.85 -0.45 -26.61
C ASP A 73 -5.81 0.93 -25.93
N ARG A 74 -5.17 1.91 -26.58
CA ARG A 74 -5.01 3.25 -26.03
C ARG A 74 -6.33 3.95 -25.70
N GLY A 75 -7.33 3.79 -26.57
CA GLY A 75 -8.64 4.40 -26.34
C GLY A 75 -9.32 3.83 -25.12
N VAL A 76 -9.26 2.49 -24.98
CA VAL A 76 -9.82 1.80 -23.83
C VAL A 76 -9.06 2.18 -22.55
N LEU A 77 -7.72 2.26 -22.63
CA LEU A 77 -6.91 2.71 -21.49
C LEU A 77 -7.31 4.09 -21.01
N ARG A 78 -7.57 5.02 -21.93
CA ARG A 78 -7.98 6.37 -21.58
C ARG A 78 -9.26 6.38 -20.74
N GLU A 79 -10.25 5.56 -21.14
CA GLU A 79 -11.50 5.46 -20.41
C GLU A 79 -11.28 4.78 -19.04
N LYS A 80 -10.49 3.71 -19.00
CA LYS A 80 -10.19 3.02 -17.75
C LYS A 80 -9.38 3.90 -16.80
N ASP A 81 -8.49 4.75 -17.34
CA ASP A 81 -7.72 5.68 -16.53
C ASP A 81 -8.60 6.72 -15.84
N LYS A 82 -9.69 7.15 -16.48
CA LYS A 82 -10.65 8.05 -15.84
C LYS A 82 -11.31 7.39 -14.63
N VAL A 83 -11.69 6.12 -14.77
CA VAL A 83 -12.28 5.35 -13.67
C VAL A 83 -11.26 5.15 -12.56
N LEU A 84 -10.03 4.82 -12.93
CA LEU A 84 -8.94 4.62 -11.97
C LEU A 84 -8.65 5.91 -11.21
N GLU A 85 -8.58 7.03 -11.90
CA GLU A 85 -8.32 8.33 -11.26
C GLU A 85 -9.44 8.69 -10.27
N ALA A 86 -10.69 8.42 -10.61
CA ALA A 86 -11.80 8.65 -9.69
C ALA A 86 -11.68 7.79 -8.44
N ALA A 87 -11.28 6.52 -8.60
CA ALA A 87 -11.05 5.63 -7.46
C ALA A 87 -9.88 6.12 -6.61
N ASN A 88 -8.78 6.55 -7.25
CA ASN A 88 -7.62 7.10 -6.55
C ASN A 88 -8.01 8.31 -5.71
N GLN A 89 -8.83 9.21 -6.24
CA GLN A 89 -9.28 10.39 -5.51
C GLN A 89 -10.16 10.02 -4.32
N ARG A 90 -11.06 9.03 -4.49
CA ARG A 90 -11.93 8.60 -3.39
C ARG A 90 -11.16 7.96 -2.24
N PHE A 91 -10.12 7.20 -2.54
CA PHE A 91 -9.38 6.45 -1.53
C PHE A 91 -8.15 7.18 -1.00
N ARG A 92 -7.69 8.21 -1.70
CA ARG A 92 -6.42 8.86 -1.38
C ARG A 92 -6.29 9.29 0.07
N ASP A 93 -7.28 10.02 0.59
CA ASP A 93 -7.19 10.54 1.96
C ASP A 93 -7.11 9.41 2.97
N ARG A 94 -7.94 8.37 2.81
CA ARG A 94 -7.91 7.21 3.70
C ARG A 94 -6.59 6.46 3.61
N VAL A 95 -6.05 6.29 2.40
CA VAL A 95 -4.76 5.64 2.18
C VAL A 95 -3.66 6.45 2.88
N PHE A 96 -3.66 7.76 2.72
CA PHE A 96 -2.65 8.62 3.36
C PHE A 96 -2.78 8.60 4.88
N GLU A 97 -4.00 8.66 5.42
CA GLU A 97 -4.23 8.56 6.85
C GLU A 97 -3.71 7.25 7.43
N GLU A 98 -3.97 6.13 6.75
CA GLU A 98 -3.50 4.83 7.21
C GLU A 98 -1.98 4.69 7.07
N CYS A 99 -1.37 5.32 6.05
CA CYS A 99 0.08 5.36 5.95
C CYS A 99 0.69 6.10 7.13
N TRP A 100 0.15 7.26 7.50
CA TRP A 100 0.62 7.99 8.67
C TRP A 100 0.42 7.18 9.96
N ALA A 101 -0.73 6.51 10.09
CA ALA A 101 -1.00 5.65 11.25
C ALA A 101 0.00 4.50 11.34
N LEU A 102 0.36 3.89 10.21
CA LEU A 102 1.37 2.81 10.19
C LEU A 102 2.75 3.32 10.59
N ILE A 103 3.13 4.51 10.11
CA ILE A 103 4.39 5.12 10.49
C ILE A 103 4.43 5.34 12.01
N ASP A 104 3.37 5.91 12.58
CA ASP A 104 3.28 6.15 14.02
C ASP A 104 3.29 4.85 14.81
N ARG A 105 2.52 3.85 14.35
CA ARG A 105 2.38 2.56 15.03
C ARG A 105 3.70 1.82 15.11
N PHE A 106 4.52 1.89 14.06
CA PHE A 106 5.77 1.14 13.97
C PHE A 106 7.02 2.02 14.06
N ALA A 107 6.88 3.24 14.57
CA ALA A 107 7.98 4.19 14.70
C ALA A 107 9.14 3.62 15.52
N GLU A 108 8.85 2.87 16.59
CA GLU A 108 9.89 2.26 17.42
C GLU A 108 10.73 1.27 16.64
N SER A 109 10.09 0.43 15.81
CA SER A 109 10.79 -0.56 14.98
C SER A 109 11.71 0.14 13.98
N ASP A 110 11.25 1.25 13.41
CA ASP A 110 12.03 2.05 12.47
C ASP A 110 13.21 2.71 13.18
N HIS A 111 12.99 3.28 14.37
CA HIS A 111 14.05 3.89 15.17
C HIS A 111 15.07 2.86 15.65
N SER A 112 14.61 1.70 16.07
CA SER A 112 15.52 0.62 16.52
C SER A 112 16.49 0.24 15.42
N ALA A 113 16.08 0.34 14.17
CA ALA A 113 16.94 0.01 13.03
C ALA A 113 18.07 1.01 12.84
N SER A 114 17.91 2.25 13.32
CA SER A 114 18.90 3.30 13.15
C SER A 114 19.90 3.40 14.30
N GLU A 115 19.68 2.66 15.35
CA GLU A 115 20.60 2.58 16.47
C GLU A 115 21.56 1.42 16.32
#